data_d606eddecf8c275656d85a7697d0d7d3
#
_entry.id   d606eddecf8c275656d85a7697d0d7d3
#
_cell.length_a   1.000
_cell.length_b   1.000
_cell.length_c   1.000
_cell.angle_alpha   90.00
_cell.angle_beta   90.00
_cell.angle_gamma   90.00
#
_symmetry.space_group_name_H-M   'P 1'
#
loop_
_entity.id
_entity.type
_entity.pdbx_description
1 polymer ?
#
loop_
_entity_poly.entity_id
_entity_poly.type
_entity_poly.pdbx_seq_one_letter_code
_entity_poly.pdbx_strand_id
1 'polypeptide(L)'
;MFTNTLKTGVLLFGLVALFTAIGGAMGNQTGAMIGLLIAGGMSFYSYWFSDKMVIKAYRGQEVTDMNNPRLYKMVQNLADNADLPMPKVYIIPENQPNAFATGRNPKNAAVACTQGLLSMMTDNELEGVIAHELGHIKHRDILVSTIAATFAGAISNITRFLPYAASSRNRRDRNGNGGNALVI
;
A
#
# COMPACT_ATOMS: atom_id res chain seq x y z
N MET A 1 -0.13 -20.58 -7.12
CA MET A 1 -0.17 -19.40 -7.99
C MET A 1 -1.59 -18.84 -8.13
N PHE A 2 -2.56 -19.65 -8.50
CA PHE A 2 -3.99 -19.28 -8.61
C PHE A 2 -4.58 -18.72 -7.31
N THR A 3 -4.17 -19.27 -6.17
CA THR A 3 -4.68 -18.90 -4.84
C THR A 3 -4.38 -17.45 -4.44
N ASN A 4 -3.20 -16.90 -4.74
CA ASN A 4 -2.83 -15.54 -4.32
C ASN A 4 -3.47 -14.48 -5.23
N THR A 5 -3.60 -14.75 -6.52
CA THR A 5 -4.37 -13.88 -7.43
C THR A 5 -5.85 -13.84 -7.05
N LEU A 6 -6.42 -14.99 -6.64
CA LEU A 6 -7.80 -15.05 -6.15
C LEU A 6 -7.98 -14.25 -4.84
N LYS A 7 -7.06 -14.41 -3.87
CA LYS A 7 -7.07 -13.64 -2.62
C LYS A 7 -7.03 -12.14 -2.88
N THR A 8 -6.16 -11.70 -3.78
CA THR A 8 -6.09 -10.28 -4.20
C THR A 8 -7.40 -9.81 -4.80
N GLY A 9 -8.00 -10.58 -5.71
CA GLY A 9 -9.29 -10.26 -6.32
C GLY A 9 -10.41 -10.13 -5.29
N VAL A 10 -10.49 -11.08 -4.34
CA VAL A 10 -11.48 -11.06 -3.25
C VAL A 10 -11.30 -9.84 -2.35
N LEU A 11 -10.06 -9.49 -2.00
CA LEU A 11 -9.78 -8.30 -1.19
C LEU A 11 -10.18 -7.01 -1.90
N LEU A 12 -9.80 -6.85 -3.17
CA LEU A 12 -10.18 -5.68 -3.97
C LEU A 12 -11.70 -5.56 -4.13
N PHE A 13 -12.38 -6.68 -4.43
CA PHE A 13 -13.83 -6.71 -4.54
C PHE A 13 -14.50 -6.36 -3.21
N GLY A 14 -14.08 -6.98 -2.11
CA GLY A 14 -14.60 -6.71 -0.77
C GLY A 14 -14.49 -5.23 -0.38
N LEU A 15 -13.39 -4.60 -0.76
CA LEU A 15 -13.19 -3.19 -0.53
C LEU A 15 -14.15 -2.32 -1.35
N VAL A 16 -14.24 -2.58 -2.65
CA VAL A 16 -15.16 -1.83 -3.52
C VAL A 16 -16.59 -1.96 -2.99
N ALA A 17 -17.00 -3.17 -2.60
CA ALA A 17 -18.30 -3.42 -2.00
C ALA A 17 -18.50 -2.64 -0.69
N LEU A 18 -17.51 -2.62 0.19
CA LEU A 18 -17.55 -1.89 1.46
C LEU A 18 -17.73 -0.38 1.24
N PHE A 19 -16.93 0.23 0.40
CA PHE A 19 -17.03 1.68 0.13
C PHE A 19 -18.33 2.04 -0.59
N THR A 20 -18.82 1.17 -1.48
CA THR A 20 -20.12 1.34 -2.12
C THR A 20 -21.25 1.30 -1.08
N ALA A 21 -21.20 0.36 -0.14
CA ALA A 21 -22.19 0.25 0.92
C ALA A 21 -22.16 1.46 1.86
N ILE A 22 -20.95 1.91 2.29
CA ILE A 22 -20.79 3.12 3.11
C ILE A 22 -21.33 4.35 2.38
N GLY A 23 -20.96 4.52 1.10
CA GLY A 23 -21.46 5.62 0.27
C GLY A 23 -22.99 5.60 0.15
N GLY A 24 -23.58 4.42 -0.05
CA GLY A 24 -25.03 4.24 -0.11
C GLY A 24 -25.74 4.59 1.20
N ALA A 25 -25.17 4.20 2.33
CA ALA A 25 -25.69 4.55 3.65
C ALA A 25 -25.63 6.05 3.96
N MET A 26 -24.65 6.77 3.41
CA MET A 26 -24.47 8.22 3.62
C MET A 26 -25.21 9.10 2.62
N GLY A 27 -25.41 8.64 1.39
CA GLY A 27 -25.94 9.47 0.30
C GLY A 27 -26.86 8.75 -0.68
N ASN A 28 -27.50 7.68 -0.23
CA ASN A 28 -28.41 6.86 -1.07
C ASN A 28 -27.72 6.37 -2.37
N GLN A 29 -28.43 6.32 -3.48
CA GLN A 29 -27.89 5.83 -4.75
C GLN A 29 -26.71 6.68 -5.26
N THR A 30 -26.78 7.98 -5.12
CA THR A 30 -25.68 8.90 -5.53
C THR A 30 -24.43 8.65 -4.70
N GLY A 31 -24.59 8.49 -3.38
CA GLY A 31 -23.47 8.16 -2.49
C GLY A 31 -22.85 6.79 -2.80
N ALA A 32 -23.66 5.80 -3.14
CA ALA A 32 -23.18 4.48 -3.57
C ALA A 32 -22.35 4.58 -4.86
N MET A 33 -22.81 5.35 -5.86
CA MET A 33 -22.05 5.55 -7.11
C MET A 33 -20.71 6.27 -6.87
N ILE A 34 -20.71 7.29 -6.03
CA ILE A 34 -19.47 8.00 -5.67
C ILE A 34 -18.52 7.05 -4.94
N GLY A 35 -19.01 6.27 -3.97
CA GLY A 35 -18.23 5.27 -3.25
C GLY A 35 -17.62 4.21 -4.19
N LEU A 36 -18.41 3.74 -5.15
CA LEU A 36 -17.96 2.80 -6.18
C LEU A 36 -16.84 3.38 -7.06
N LEU A 37 -17.02 4.60 -7.55
CA LEU A 37 -16.02 5.26 -8.42
C LEU A 37 -14.71 5.54 -7.67
N ILE A 38 -14.81 6.04 -6.44
CA ILE A 38 -13.63 6.30 -5.61
C ILE A 38 -12.91 4.99 -5.28
N ALA A 39 -13.61 3.98 -4.80
CA ALA A 39 -13.00 2.70 -4.43
C ALA A 39 -12.43 1.96 -5.64
N GLY A 40 -13.15 1.96 -6.77
CA GLY A 40 -12.67 1.36 -8.01
C GLY A 40 -11.40 2.06 -8.53
N GLY A 41 -11.40 3.39 -8.56
CA GLY A 41 -10.24 4.18 -8.97
C GLY A 41 -9.04 3.99 -8.04
N MET A 42 -9.25 4.01 -6.72
CA MET A 42 -8.19 3.75 -5.74
C MET A 42 -7.65 2.33 -5.82
N SER A 43 -8.52 1.33 -5.99
CA SER A 43 -8.12 -0.07 -6.15
C SER A 43 -7.29 -0.27 -7.42
N PHE A 44 -7.71 0.30 -8.53
CA PHE A 44 -6.97 0.28 -9.79
C PHE A 44 -5.60 0.97 -9.64
N TYR A 45 -5.56 2.16 -9.05
CA TYR A 45 -4.34 2.91 -8.82
C TYR A 45 -3.37 2.17 -7.90
N SER A 46 -3.86 1.63 -6.78
CA SER A 46 -3.06 0.85 -5.83
C SER A 46 -2.48 -0.42 -6.47
N TYR A 47 -3.28 -1.13 -7.27
CA TYR A 47 -2.80 -2.31 -7.99
C TYR A 47 -1.67 -1.97 -8.97
N TRP A 48 -1.84 -0.88 -9.74
CA TRP A 48 -0.91 -0.56 -10.83
C TRP A 48 0.38 0.10 -10.36
N PHE A 49 0.33 0.89 -9.28
CA PHE A 49 1.42 1.72 -8.78
C PHE A 49 1.90 1.34 -7.37
N SER A 50 1.56 0.15 -6.88
CA SER A 50 1.89 -0.31 -5.52
C SER A 50 3.38 -0.20 -5.19
N ASP A 51 4.25 -0.60 -6.12
CA ASP A 51 5.71 -0.50 -5.98
C ASP A 51 6.18 0.94 -5.79
N LYS A 52 5.74 1.83 -6.68
CA LYS A 52 6.16 3.24 -6.68
C LYS A 52 5.65 4.01 -5.46
N MET A 53 4.42 3.71 -5.03
CA MET A 53 3.82 4.38 -3.87
C MET A 53 4.57 4.08 -2.58
N VAL A 54 4.86 2.81 -2.32
CA VAL A 54 5.58 2.38 -1.12
C VAL A 54 6.99 2.94 -1.11
N ILE A 55 7.74 2.77 -2.20
CA ILE A 55 9.11 3.29 -2.31
C ILE A 55 9.17 4.80 -2.12
N LYS A 56 8.24 5.55 -2.71
CA LYS A 56 8.17 7.01 -2.55
C LYS A 56 7.82 7.42 -1.12
N ALA A 57 6.91 6.71 -0.46
CA ALA A 57 6.52 6.98 0.92
C ALA A 57 7.70 6.83 1.89
N TYR A 58 8.56 5.84 1.65
CA TYR A 58 9.77 5.59 2.43
C TYR A 58 11.01 6.32 1.92
N ARG A 59 10.89 7.22 0.93
CA ARG A 59 12.01 7.98 0.33
C ARG A 59 13.13 7.08 -0.19
N GLY A 60 12.77 5.92 -0.76
CA GLY A 60 13.72 4.94 -1.27
C GLY A 60 14.61 5.52 -2.37
N GLN A 61 15.92 5.31 -2.25
CA GLN A 61 16.93 5.69 -3.22
C GLN A 61 17.25 4.47 -4.10
N GLU A 62 17.15 4.62 -5.42
CA GLU A 62 17.39 3.51 -6.35
C GLU A 62 18.86 3.11 -6.35
N VAL A 63 19.09 1.82 -6.23
CA VAL A 63 20.41 1.17 -6.27
C VAL A 63 20.68 0.70 -7.69
N THR A 64 21.85 1.06 -8.17
CA THR A 64 22.39 0.65 -9.47
C THR A 64 23.77 0.01 -9.30
N ASP A 65 24.26 -0.65 -10.33
CA ASP A 65 25.65 -1.19 -10.33
C ASP A 65 26.71 -0.06 -10.14
N MET A 66 26.36 1.19 -10.49
CA MET A 66 27.28 2.32 -10.36
C MET A 66 27.34 2.91 -8.95
N ASN A 67 26.21 2.99 -8.23
CA ASN A 67 26.16 3.67 -6.92
C ASN A 67 26.29 2.71 -5.74
N ASN A 68 25.91 1.45 -5.86
CA ASN A 68 26.11 0.41 -4.86
C ASN A 68 26.27 -0.97 -5.52
N PRO A 69 27.42 -1.26 -6.13
CA PRO A 69 27.65 -2.51 -6.85
C PRO A 69 27.53 -3.75 -5.96
N ARG A 70 27.86 -3.65 -4.67
CA ARG A 70 27.78 -4.77 -3.71
C ARG A 70 26.34 -5.24 -3.58
N LEU A 71 25.41 -4.37 -3.20
CA LEU A 71 24.01 -4.74 -3.02
C LEU A 71 23.34 -5.11 -4.35
N TYR A 72 23.66 -4.37 -5.42
CA TYR A 72 23.10 -4.65 -6.75
C TYR A 72 23.43 -6.06 -7.23
N LYS A 73 24.71 -6.45 -7.19
CA LYS A 73 25.18 -7.78 -7.63
C LYS A 73 24.66 -8.90 -6.74
N MET A 74 24.56 -8.67 -5.43
CA MET A 74 23.96 -9.61 -4.49
C MET A 74 22.51 -9.94 -4.90
N VAL A 75 21.69 -8.92 -5.11
CA VAL A 75 20.28 -9.11 -5.53
C VAL A 75 20.21 -9.76 -6.93
N GLN A 76 21.08 -9.36 -7.85
CA GLN A 76 21.12 -9.94 -9.19
C GLN A 76 21.41 -11.44 -9.14
N ASN A 77 22.47 -11.87 -8.44
CA ASN A 77 22.82 -13.27 -8.29
C ASN A 77 21.69 -14.09 -7.67
N LEU A 78 21.03 -13.56 -6.64
CA LEU A 78 19.92 -14.23 -5.99
C LEU A 78 18.68 -14.31 -6.89
N ALA A 79 18.41 -13.27 -7.68
CA ALA A 79 17.31 -13.29 -8.64
C ALA A 79 17.54 -14.29 -9.76
N ASP A 80 18.76 -14.33 -10.31
CA ASP A 80 19.16 -15.29 -11.33
C ASP A 80 19.05 -16.74 -10.83
N ASN A 81 19.52 -17.01 -9.60
CA ASN A 81 19.39 -18.33 -8.95
C ASN A 81 17.94 -18.74 -8.68
N ALA A 82 17.05 -17.78 -8.55
CA ALA A 82 15.62 -18.01 -8.33
C ALA A 82 14.80 -18.07 -9.61
N ASP A 83 15.40 -17.93 -10.81
CA ASP A 83 14.74 -17.77 -12.11
C ASP A 83 13.75 -16.58 -12.10
N LEU A 84 14.13 -15.47 -11.49
CA LEU A 84 13.36 -14.24 -11.43
C LEU A 84 13.98 -13.15 -12.31
N PRO A 85 13.19 -12.31 -12.97
CA PRO A 85 13.72 -11.09 -13.55
C PRO A 85 14.29 -10.20 -12.45
N MET A 86 15.42 -9.52 -12.72
CA MET A 86 16.04 -8.58 -11.78
C MET A 86 15.02 -7.55 -11.27
N PRO A 87 14.71 -7.53 -9.99
CA PRO A 87 13.83 -6.51 -9.41
C PRO A 87 14.56 -5.17 -9.31
N LYS A 88 13.82 -4.09 -9.19
CA LYS A 88 14.41 -2.82 -8.78
C LYS A 88 14.86 -2.90 -7.34
N VAL A 89 16.03 -2.31 -7.03
CA VAL A 89 16.62 -2.35 -5.69
C VAL A 89 16.64 -0.93 -5.12
N TYR A 90 16.25 -0.81 -3.84
CA TYR A 90 16.21 0.50 -3.17
C TYR A 90 16.85 0.44 -1.78
N ILE A 91 17.49 1.53 -1.39
CA ILE A 91 17.92 1.77 -0.02
C ILE A 91 16.99 2.82 0.59
N ILE A 92 16.47 2.52 1.78
CA ILE A 92 15.61 3.40 2.56
C ILE A 92 16.43 4.07 3.65
N PRO A 93 16.41 5.41 3.78
CA PRO A 93 17.19 6.14 4.76
C PRO A 93 16.55 6.09 6.16
N GLU A 94 16.40 4.88 6.70
CA GLU A 94 15.88 4.62 8.04
C GLU A 94 16.86 3.77 8.84
N ASN A 95 16.96 4.07 10.15
CA ASN A 95 17.85 3.35 11.07
C ASN A 95 17.22 2.05 11.60
N GLN A 96 15.91 1.92 11.59
CA GLN A 96 15.24 0.69 11.99
C GLN A 96 15.54 -0.40 10.96
N PRO A 97 16.14 -1.55 11.37
CA PRO A 97 16.48 -2.61 10.43
C PRO A 97 15.22 -3.26 9.86
N ASN A 98 15.10 -3.20 8.54
CA ASN A 98 13.99 -3.80 7.81
C ASN A 98 14.38 -4.07 6.35
N ALA A 99 13.75 -5.09 5.75
CA ALA A 99 13.73 -5.31 4.32
C ALA A 99 12.30 -5.70 3.90
N PHE A 100 11.93 -5.40 2.67
CA PHE A 100 10.66 -5.83 2.12
C PHE A 100 10.69 -5.86 0.60
N ALA A 101 9.85 -6.73 0.04
CA ALA A 101 9.52 -6.72 -1.37
C ALA A 101 8.17 -6.07 -1.61
N THR A 102 8.02 -5.39 -2.75
CA THR A 102 6.75 -4.80 -3.20
C THR A 102 6.61 -4.95 -4.71
N GLY A 103 5.38 -4.83 -5.21
CA GLY A 103 5.10 -4.92 -6.64
C GLY A 103 3.88 -5.77 -6.96
N ARG A 104 3.39 -5.66 -8.20
CA ARG A 104 2.21 -6.40 -8.65
C ARG A 104 2.52 -7.78 -9.24
N ASN A 105 3.72 -7.98 -9.73
CA ASN A 105 4.19 -9.25 -10.30
C ASN A 105 5.73 -9.25 -10.40
N PRO A 106 6.37 -10.40 -10.68
CA PRO A 106 7.85 -10.48 -10.75
C PRO A 106 8.51 -9.50 -11.70
N LYS A 107 7.88 -9.17 -12.84
CA LYS A 107 8.42 -8.20 -13.80
C LYS A 107 8.35 -6.75 -13.34
N ASN A 108 7.50 -6.48 -12.35
CA ASN A 108 7.28 -5.15 -11.77
C ASN A 108 7.42 -5.25 -10.25
N ALA A 109 8.51 -5.83 -9.79
CA ALA A 109 8.85 -5.99 -8.40
C ALA A 109 10.00 -5.07 -8.00
N ALA A 110 10.03 -4.72 -6.74
CA ALA A 110 11.12 -3.99 -6.11
C ALA A 110 11.45 -4.62 -4.76
N VAL A 111 12.73 -4.62 -4.41
CA VAL A 111 13.25 -5.01 -3.09
C VAL A 111 13.86 -3.77 -2.45
N ALA A 112 13.52 -3.52 -1.20
CA ALA A 112 14.05 -2.40 -0.44
C ALA A 112 14.67 -2.88 0.86
N CYS A 113 15.85 -2.31 1.19
CA CYS A 113 16.56 -2.53 2.45
C CYS A 113 16.78 -1.19 3.15
N THR A 114 16.63 -1.14 4.46
CA THR A 114 16.95 0.06 5.23
C THR A 114 18.46 0.19 5.48
N GLN A 115 18.93 1.41 5.67
CA GLN A 115 20.32 1.66 6.05
C GLN A 115 20.68 0.95 7.36
N GLY A 116 19.74 0.91 8.33
CA GLY A 116 19.92 0.19 9.57
C GLY A 116 20.18 -1.30 9.36
N LEU A 117 19.45 -1.95 8.47
CA LEU A 117 19.70 -3.36 8.13
C LEU A 117 21.07 -3.57 7.50
N LEU A 118 21.41 -2.74 6.50
CA LEU A 118 22.70 -2.82 5.79
C LEU A 118 23.91 -2.58 6.68
N SER A 119 23.76 -1.78 7.75
CA SER A 119 24.83 -1.52 8.72
C SER A 119 24.98 -2.61 9.79
N MET A 120 23.92 -3.39 10.03
CA MET A 120 23.88 -4.40 11.09
C MET A 120 24.30 -5.79 10.60
N MET A 121 23.98 -6.12 9.35
CA MET A 121 24.14 -7.48 8.81
C MET A 121 25.43 -7.66 8.03
N THR A 122 26.02 -8.83 8.17
CA THR A 122 27.06 -9.34 7.27
C THR A 122 26.44 -9.69 5.92
N ASP A 123 27.29 -9.87 4.90
CA ASP A 123 26.82 -10.22 3.53
C ASP A 123 26.00 -11.51 3.52
N ASN A 124 26.44 -12.54 4.22
CA ASN A 124 25.74 -13.82 4.26
C ASN A 124 24.35 -13.73 4.93
N GLU A 125 24.23 -12.92 5.99
CA GLU A 125 22.96 -12.68 6.66
C GLU A 125 22.02 -11.88 5.77
N LEU A 126 22.56 -10.85 5.11
CA LEU A 126 21.80 -10.00 4.17
C LEU A 126 21.31 -10.80 2.96
N GLU A 127 22.15 -11.69 2.40
CA GLU A 127 21.74 -12.62 1.33
C GLU A 127 20.54 -13.48 1.77
N GLY A 128 20.55 -14.00 2.98
CA GLY A 128 19.44 -14.78 3.54
C GLY A 128 18.13 -13.98 3.61
N VAL A 129 18.20 -12.73 4.06
CA VAL A 129 17.03 -11.84 4.11
C VAL A 129 16.54 -11.49 2.72
N ILE A 130 17.42 -11.11 1.79
CA ILE A 130 17.05 -10.78 0.42
C ILE A 130 16.47 -12.00 -0.31
N ALA A 131 17.04 -13.18 -0.12
CA ALA A 131 16.53 -14.42 -0.70
C ALA A 131 15.10 -14.73 -0.21
N HIS A 132 14.81 -14.45 1.07
CA HIS A 132 13.47 -14.56 1.63
C HIS A 132 12.48 -13.61 0.92
N GLU A 133 12.86 -12.34 0.74
CA GLU A 133 12.03 -11.34 0.05
C GLU A 133 11.80 -11.70 -1.44
N LEU A 134 12.83 -12.23 -2.11
CA LEU A 134 12.70 -12.74 -3.48
C LEU A 134 11.76 -13.95 -3.56
N GLY A 135 11.71 -14.76 -2.51
CA GLY A 135 10.74 -15.85 -2.36
C GLY A 135 9.30 -15.33 -2.42
N HIS A 136 9.00 -14.23 -1.77
CA HIS A 136 7.70 -13.56 -1.83
C HIS A 136 7.36 -13.07 -3.24
N ILE A 137 8.34 -12.54 -3.98
CA ILE A 137 8.17 -12.18 -5.40
C ILE A 137 7.82 -13.42 -6.25
N LYS A 138 8.56 -14.52 -6.06
CA LYS A 138 8.35 -15.77 -6.79
C LYS A 138 6.96 -16.37 -6.54
N HIS A 139 6.49 -16.33 -5.31
CA HIS A 139 5.18 -16.86 -4.91
C HIS A 139 4.01 -15.90 -5.17
N ARG A 140 4.29 -14.65 -5.59
CA ARG A 140 3.30 -13.59 -5.90
C ARG A 140 2.37 -13.28 -4.72
N ASP A 141 2.88 -13.28 -3.52
CA ASP A 141 2.13 -12.94 -2.31
C ASP A 141 2.37 -11.49 -1.81
N ILE A 142 3.41 -10.82 -2.36
CA ILE A 142 3.69 -9.40 -2.09
C ILE A 142 2.51 -8.47 -2.38
N LEU A 143 1.72 -8.77 -3.42
CA LEU A 143 0.58 -7.94 -3.80
C LEU A 143 -0.51 -8.00 -2.73
N VAL A 144 -0.76 -9.15 -2.15
CA VAL A 144 -1.77 -9.34 -1.08
C VAL A 144 -1.41 -8.50 0.14
N SER A 145 -0.15 -8.56 0.60
CA SER A 145 0.31 -7.80 1.77
C SER A 145 0.32 -6.28 1.50
N THR A 146 0.75 -5.85 0.32
CA THR A 146 0.75 -4.43 -0.07
C THR A 146 -0.67 -3.85 -0.11
N ILE A 147 -1.61 -4.59 -0.70
CA ILE A 147 -3.02 -4.19 -0.75
C ILE A 147 -3.60 -4.16 0.67
N ALA A 148 -3.38 -5.19 1.48
CA ALA A 148 -3.86 -5.23 2.85
C ALA A 148 -3.34 -4.05 3.69
N ALA A 149 -2.06 -3.70 3.57
CA ALA A 149 -1.46 -2.54 4.24
C ALA A 149 -2.08 -1.21 3.78
N THR A 150 -2.32 -1.06 2.47
CA THR A 150 -2.98 0.13 1.90
C THR A 150 -4.39 0.31 2.49
N PHE A 151 -5.12 -0.79 2.68
CA PHE A 151 -6.47 -0.75 3.27
C PHE A 151 -6.48 -0.45 4.74
N ALA A 152 -5.58 -1.07 5.50
CA ALA A 152 -5.43 -0.75 6.92
C ALA A 152 -5.15 0.74 7.11
N GLY A 153 -4.30 1.34 6.27
CA GLY A 153 -4.03 2.77 6.25
C GLY A 153 -5.25 3.61 5.87
N ALA A 154 -6.00 3.22 4.85
CA ALA A 154 -7.22 3.92 4.42
C ALA A 154 -8.30 3.89 5.51
N ILE A 155 -8.55 2.74 6.13
CA ILE A 155 -9.50 2.58 7.23
C ILE A 155 -9.07 3.43 8.43
N SER A 156 -7.80 3.40 8.80
CA SER A 156 -7.24 4.21 9.89
C SER A 156 -7.43 5.72 9.65
N ASN A 157 -7.29 6.18 8.42
CA ASN A 157 -7.54 7.58 8.06
C ASN A 157 -9.03 7.93 8.13
N ILE A 158 -9.92 7.07 7.64
CA ILE A 158 -11.37 7.29 7.70
C ILE A 158 -11.82 7.43 9.16
N THR A 159 -11.38 6.56 10.06
CA THR A 159 -11.74 6.64 11.49
C THR A 159 -11.25 7.90 12.16
N ARG A 160 -10.16 8.51 11.72
CA ARG A 160 -9.68 9.82 12.21
C ARG A 160 -10.55 10.98 11.72
N PHE A 161 -11.10 10.91 10.49
CA PHE A 161 -11.94 11.98 9.92
C PHE A 161 -13.42 11.86 10.28
N LEU A 162 -13.91 10.68 10.66
CA LEU A 162 -15.31 10.45 11.02
C LEU A 162 -15.83 11.39 12.13
N PRO A 163 -15.10 11.66 13.22
CA PRO A 163 -15.55 12.59 14.26
C PRO A 163 -15.73 14.03 13.76
N TYR A 164 -14.87 14.46 12.82
CA TYR A 164 -14.97 15.81 12.22
C TYR A 164 -16.19 15.95 11.31
N ALA A 165 -16.52 14.90 10.54
CA ALA A 165 -17.70 14.88 9.68
C ALA A 165 -19.00 14.85 10.49
N ALA A 166 -19.04 14.14 11.62
CA ALA A 166 -20.18 14.11 12.54
C ALA A 166 -20.39 15.44 13.24
N SER A 167 -19.31 16.12 13.64
CA SER A 167 -19.37 17.44 14.30
C SER A 167 -19.90 18.55 13.40
N SER A 168 -19.64 18.50 12.11
CA SER A 168 -20.11 19.51 11.15
C SER A 168 -21.60 19.36 10.82
N ARG A 169 -22.16 18.15 10.92
CA ARG A 169 -23.62 17.92 10.78
C ARG A 169 -24.39 18.53 11.95
N ASN A 170 -23.92 18.36 13.16
CA ASN A 170 -24.60 18.84 14.37
C ASN A 170 -24.60 20.38 14.48
N ARG A 171 -23.68 21.08 13.80
CA ARG A 171 -23.67 22.55 13.72
C ARG A 171 -24.68 23.11 12.70
N ARG A 172 -25.01 22.38 11.64
CA ARG A 172 -26.03 22.82 10.67
C ARG A 172 -27.43 22.71 11.21
N ASP A 173 -27.75 21.68 11.98
CA ASP A 173 -29.09 21.53 12.62
C ASP A 173 -29.35 22.54 13.74
N ARG A 174 -28.30 23.01 14.43
CA ARG A 174 -28.46 24.06 15.47
C ARG A 174 -28.68 25.45 14.93
N ASN A 175 -28.25 25.74 13.69
CA ASN A 175 -28.40 27.10 13.10
C ASN A 175 -29.70 27.24 12.29
N GLY A 176 -30.47 26.17 12.10
CA GLY A 176 -31.74 26.15 11.37
C GLY A 176 -32.98 26.42 12.23
N ASN A 177 -32.85 26.43 13.58
CA ASN A 177 -34.03 26.55 14.48
C ASN A 177 -34.04 27.84 15.29
N GLY A 178 -33.39 28.89 14.81
CA GLY A 178 -33.32 30.21 15.49
C GLY A 178 -34.13 31.33 14.80
N GLY A 179 -35.25 31.00 14.18
CA GLY A 179 -36.06 32.01 13.52
C GLY A 179 -37.56 31.74 13.63
N ASN A 180 -38.15 32.09 14.78
CA ASN A 180 -39.53 32.59 14.91
C ASN A 180 -39.98 32.59 16.38
N ALA A 181 -39.63 33.62 17.08
CA ALA A 181 -40.36 34.03 18.29
C ALA A 181 -40.23 35.55 18.47
N LEU A 182 -40.98 36.26 17.64
CA LEU A 182 -41.32 37.66 17.94
C LEU A 182 -42.61 37.98 17.17
N VAL A 183 -43.74 37.86 17.87
CA VAL A 183 -44.90 38.74 17.64
C VAL A 183 -45.78 38.65 18.89
N ILE A 184 -45.95 39.80 19.50
CA ILE A 184 -46.89 40.39 20.46
C ILE A 184 -46.45 40.30 21.90
#